data_cb98de7c4c367c484d1d4f3bcf990dfc
#
_entry.id   cb98de7c4c367c484d1d4f3bcf990dfc
#
_cell.length_a   1.000
_cell.length_b   1.000
_cell.length_c   1.000
_cell.angle_alpha   90.00
_cell.angle_beta   90.00
_cell.angle_gamma   90.00
#
_symmetry.space_group_name_H-M   'P 1'
#
loop_
_entity.id
_entity.type
_entity.pdbx_description
1 polymer ?
#
loop_
_entity_poly.entity_id
_entity_poly.type
_entity_poly.pdbx_seq_one_letter_code
_entity_poly.pdbx_strand_id
1 'polypeptide(L)'
;GREKFLQEVEKFVTISKDTIHRQIKKMGSSCDWSREAYTLDKERSAAVKAMFEKMKNDDLIYRGDRVVNWCPHCLSTLADDEVEYREQAAKLYTFKYSADFPFAIATTRPETKLGDTAVAVNPKDLRYKKYVGKEFDVDFAGVSLHLKIIADRGVDIKFGTGALGVTPAHSFVDYEMAVKNKLPIIKVIGEDGKITDKAKKYAGMTVLEAREKIIGELKKRGLLQKEEDIKHNLSVCYRCGTAVEPIPSKQWFVAVDKKITIPGNKYFKNKSLKEVALEVVKKGEIKIIPEKFEKI
;
A
#
# COMPACT_ATOMS: atom_id res chain seq x y z
N GLY A 1 -2.89 31.28 2.82
CA GLY A 1 -1.62 30.52 2.77
C GLY A 1 -1.38 29.77 4.06
N ARG A 2 -0.29 29.00 4.15
CA ARG A 2 0.04 28.10 5.27
C ARG A 2 0.07 28.80 6.63
N GLU A 3 0.69 29.96 6.74
CA GLU A 3 0.83 30.69 8.00
C GLU A 3 -0.52 31.11 8.57
N LYS A 4 -1.38 31.69 7.73
CA LYS A 4 -2.74 32.06 8.17
C LYS A 4 -3.56 30.82 8.58
N PHE A 5 -3.43 29.72 7.86
CA PHE A 5 -4.06 28.45 8.20
C PHE A 5 -3.60 27.95 9.57
N LEU A 6 -2.29 27.95 9.85
CA LEU A 6 -1.74 27.52 11.15
C LEU A 6 -2.23 28.40 12.29
N GLN A 7 -2.32 29.73 12.11
CA GLN A 7 -2.87 30.63 13.12
C GLN A 7 -4.33 30.30 13.48
N GLU A 8 -5.16 30.01 12.46
CA GLU A 8 -6.56 29.61 12.70
C GLU A 8 -6.66 28.24 13.38
N VAL A 9 -5.79 27.29 13.02
CA VAL A 9 -5.71 25.98 13.69
C VAL A 9 -5.30 26.15 15.14
N GLU A 10 -4.31 26.98 15.46
CA GLU A 10 -3.87 27.24 16.85
C GLU A 10 -5.00 27.86 17.71
N LYS A 11 -5.75 28.81 17.16
CA LYS A 11 -6.95 29.35 17.85
C LYS A 11 -7.99 28.26 18.13
N PHE A 12 -8.28 27.43 17.13
CA PHE A 12 -9.22 26.33 17.26
C PHE A 12 -8.76 25.31 18.31
N VAL A 13 -7.48 24.94 18.31
CA VAL A 13 -6.89 24.01 19.28
C VAL A 13 -7.02 24.56 20.72
N THR A 14 -6.73 25.85 20.91
CA THR A 14 -6.86 26.50 22.23
C THR A 14 -8.29 26.41 22.75
N ILE A 15 -9.28 26.80 21.94
CA ILE A 15 -10.70 26.73 22.31
C ILE A 15 -11.13 25.28 22.62
N SER A 16 -10.67 24.32 21.81
CA SER A 16 -11.00 22.90 21.99
C SER A 16 -10.41 22.35 23.28
N LYS A 17 -9.14 22.66 23.59
CA LYS A 17 -8.50 22.29 24.87
C LYS A 17 -9.28 22.80 26.07
N ASP A 18 -9.59 24.09 26.09
CA ASP A 18 -10.34 24.71 27.21
C ASP A 18 -11.71 24.05 27.36
N THR A 19 -12.36 23.69 26.27
CA THR A 19 -13.64 23.01 26.28
C THR A 19 -13.54 21.61 26.88
N ILE A 20 -12.56 20.81 26.42
CA ILE A 20 -12.28 19.46 26.93
C ILE A 20 -11.98 19.51 28.43
N HIS A 21 -11.11 20.43 28.86
CA HIS A 21 -10.78 20.60 30.29
C HIS A 21 -12.02 20.89 31.15
N ARG A 22 -12.86 21.81 30.69
CA ARG A 22 -14.11 22.12 31.40
C ARG A 22 -15.06 20.91 31.49
N GLN A 23 -15.15 20.14 30.41
CA GLN A 23 -15.98 18.94 30.37
C GLN A 23 -15.46 17.87 31.33
N ILE A 24 -14.15 17.55 31.30
CA ILE A 24 -13.53 16.56 32.17
C ILE A 24 -13.70 16.95 33.65
N LYS A 25 -13.45 18.23 33.98
CA LYS A 25 -13.66 18.75 35.35
C LYS A 25 -15.13 18.63 35.80
N LYS A 26 -16.10 18.93 34.91
CA LYS A 26 -17.53 18.78 35.22
C LYS A 26 -17.93 17.32 35.42
N MET A 27 -17.28 16.38 34.75
CA MET A 27 -17.50 14.94 34.93
C MET A 27 -16.93 14.43 36.28
N GLY A 28 -16.17 15.24 37.00
CA GLY A 28 -15.53 14.83 38.26
C GLY A 28 -14.35 13.87 38.08
N SER A 29 -13.76 13.79 36.89
CA SER A 29 -12.60 12.94 36.64
C SER A 29 -11.39 13.46 37.43
N SER A 30 -10.74 12.57 38.19
CA SER A 30 -9.52 12.91 38.93
C SER A 30 -8.31 12.77 37.97
N CYS A 31 -7.70 13.92 37.71
CA CYS A 31 -6.50 14.02 36.86
C CYS A 31 -5.48 14.90 37.57
N ASP A 32 -4.19 14.62 37.31
CA ASP A 32 -3.13 15.54 37.71
C ASP A 32 -2.97 16.63 36.64
N TRP A 33 -3.69 17.73 36.84
CA TRP A 33 -3.69 18.88 35.91
C TRP A 33 -2.34 19.57 35.79
N SER A 34 -1.41 19.37 36.74
CA SER A 34 -0.06 19.94 36.68
C SER A 34 0.84 19.24 35.65
N ARG A 35 0.47 18.03 35.23
CA ARG A 35 1.18 17.22 34.25
C ARG A 35 0.47 17.14 32.91
N GLU A 36 -0.29 18.16 32.58
CA GLU A 36 -0.93 18.25 31.29
C GLU A 36 0.08 18.26 30.14
N ALA A 37 -0.18 17.46 29.11
CA ALA A 37 0.65 17.39 27.92
C ALA A 37 -0.19 17.01 26.69
N TYR A 38 0.25 17.40 25.52
CA TYR A 38 -0.31 16.92 24.26
C TYR A 38 0.78 16.71 23.20
N THR A 39 0.49 15.93 22.17
CA THR A 39 1.51 15.42 21.24
C THR A 39 2.30 16.48 20.47
N LEU A 40 1.73 17.67 20.28
CA LEU A 40 2.39 18.78 19.56
C LEU A 40 2.88 19.91 20.47
N ASP A 41 2.91 19.73 21.79
CA ASP A 41 3.51 20.71 22.67
C ASP A 41 5.04 20.80 22.44
N LYS A 42 5.63 21.87 22.97
CA LYS A 42 7.04 22.20 22.75
C LYS A 42 7.98 21.07 23.18
N GLU A 43 7.71 20.44 24.31
CA GLU A 43 8.58 19.41 24.90
C GLU A 43 8.50 18.10 24.12
N ARG A 44 7.29 17.66 23.75
CA ARG A 44 7.07 16.42 22.95
C ARG A 44 7.57 16.61 21.54
N SER A 45 7.35 17.78 20.94
CA SER A 45 7.91 18.11 19.62
C SER A 45 9.45 18.11 19.63
N ALA A 46 10.08 18.63 20.70
CA ALA A 46 11.53 18.58 20.84
C ALA A 46 12.05 17.14 21.00
N ALA A 47 11.36 16.30 21.77
CA ALA A 47 11.72 14.90 21.95
C ALA A 47 11.63 14.10 20.63
N VAL A 48 10.53 14.30 19.85
CA VAL A 48 10.36 13.68 18.52
C VAL A 48 11.48 14.11 17.57
N LYS A 49 11.80 15.42 17.54
CA LYS A 49 12.88 15.95 16.71
C LYS A 49 14.24 15.35 17.08
N ALA A 50 14.58 15.29 18.37
CA ALA A 50 15.82 14.70 18.86
C ALA A 50 15.94 13.22 18.48
N MET A 51 14.84 12.44 18.60
CA MET A 51 14.81 11.03 18.20
C MET A 51 14.99 10.88 16.69
N PHE A 52 14.29 11.72 15.89
CA PHE A 52 14.43 11.70 14.43
C PHE A 52 15.88 11.99 14.01
N GLU A 53 16.50 13.02 14.56
CA GLU A 53 17.90 13.39 14.27
C GLU A 53 18.86 12.26 14.66
N LYS A 54 18.65 11.64 15.82
CA LYS A 54 19.48 10.50 16.28
C LYS A 54 19.34 9.31 15.32
N MET A 55 18.13 8.90 14.98
CA MET A 55 17.90 7.79 14.05
C MET A 55 18.45 8.09 12.64
N LYS A 56 18.38 9.36 12.20
CA LYS A 56 18.96 9.78 10.92
C LYS A 56 20.48 9.68 10.95
N ASN A 57 21.15 10.11 12.03
CA ASN A 57 22.61 10.04 12.17
C ASN A 57 23.12 8.60 12.25
N ASP A 58 22.29 7.67 12.72
CA ASP A 58 22.58 6.23 12.76
C ASP A 58 22.17 5.50 11.46
N ASP A 59 21.80 6.25 10.39
CA ASP A 59 21.29 5.72 9.12
C ASP A 59 20.11 4.74 9.27
N LEU A 60 19.27 4.95 10.28
CA LEU A 60 18.06 4.17 10.49
C LEU A 60 16.85 4.76 9.77
N ILE A 61 16.88 6.05 9.45
CA ILE A 61 15.82 6.73 8.69
C ILE A 61 16.28 6.95 7.25
N TYR A 62 15.43 6.58 6.31
CA TYR A 62 15.67 6.79 4.88
C TYR A 62 14.41 7.20 4.16
N ARG A 63 14.58 7.86 3.01
CA ARG A 63 13.49 8.09 2.05
C ARG A 63 13.59 7.07 0.92
N GLY A 64 12.48 6.42 0.62
CA GLY A 64 12.43 5.42 -0.44
C GLY A 64 11.08 5.41 -1.12
N ASP A 65 11.04 4.90 -2.35
CA ASP A 65 9.80 4.66 -3.07
C ASP A 65 9.24 3.31 -2.61
N ARG A 66 8.01 3.33 -2.15
CA ARG A 66 7.23 2.15 -1.76
C ARG A 66 5.80 2.32 -2.23
N VAL A 67 5.13 1.24 -2.50
CA VAL A 67 3.67 1.27 -2.66
C VAL A 67 3.07 1.58 -1.30
N VAL A 68 2.16 2.54 -1.27
CA VAL A 68 1.43 2.98 -0.07
C VAL A 68 -0.06 3.02 -0.37
N ASN A 69 -0.89 2.92 0.67
CA ASN A 69 -2.31 3.21 0.55
C ASN A 69 -2.49 4.72 0.33
N TRP A 70 -3.05 5.10 -0.79
CA TRP A 70 -3.25 6.50 -1.16
C TRP A 70 -4.73 6.82 -1.33
N CYS A 71 -5.19 7.92 -0.75
CA CYS A 71 -6.53 8.42 -1.00
C CYS A 71 -6.49 9.51 -2.09
N PRO A 72 -7.04 9.28 -3.29
CA PRO A 72 -7.01 10.27 -4.38
C PRO A 72 -7.90 11.48 -4.14
N HIS A 73 -8.87 11.39 -3.22
CA HIS A 73 -9.71 12.52 -2.81
C HIS A 73 -9.03 13.39 -1.74
N CYS A 74 -8.48 12.77 -0.70
CA CYS A 74 -7.80 13.49 0.38
C CYS A 74 -6.37 13.91 0.01
N LEU A 75 -5.81 13.39 -1.10
CA LEU A 75 -4.43 13.58 -1.57
C LEU A 75 -3.41 13.29 -0.47
N SER A 76 -3.59 12.16 0.22
CA SER A 76 -2.75 11.78 1.35
C SER A 76 -2.57 10.27 1.46
N THR A 77 -1.43 9.86 2.00
CA THR A 77 -1.15 8.48 2.41
C THR A 77 -2.02 8.10 3.59
N LEU A 78 -2.43 6.83 3.63
CA LEU A 78 -3.16 6.21 4.72
C LEU A 78 -2.30 5.11 5.35
N ALA A 79 -2.31 5.02 6.68
CA ALA A 79 -1.81 3.86 7.40
C ALA A 79 -2.79 2.69 7.25
N ASP A 80 -2.37 1.47 7.56
CA ASP A 80 -3.21 0.28 7.36
C ASP A 80 -4.47 0.29 8.24
N ASP A 81 -4.38 0.86 9.44
CA ASP A 81 -5.51 1.05 10.37
C ASP A 81 -6.46 2.20 9.98
N GLU A 82 -6.08 3.02 8.99
CA GLU A 82 -6.90 4.06 8.39
C GLU A 82 -7.65 3.60 7.13
N VAL A 83 -7.50 2.33 6.77
CA VAL A 83 -8.20 1.71 5.64
C VAL A 83 -9.36 0.86 6.16
N GLU A 84 -10.56 1.20 5.76
CA GLU A 84 -11.75 0.39 6.00
C GLU A 84 -12.02 -0.54 4.81
N TYR A 85 -12.75 -1.63 5.07
CA TYR A 85 -13.13 -2.59 4.04
C TYR A 85 -14.64 -2.65 3.91
N ARG A 86 -15.14 -2.51 2.66
CA ARG A 86 -16.57 -2.60 2.35
C ARG A 86 -16.81 -3.71 1.34
N GLU A 87 -17.67 -4.68 1.70
CA GLU A 87 -18.10 -5.68 0.74
C GLU A 87 -18.91 -5.02 -0.37
N GLN A 88 -18.54 -5.28 -1.61
CA GLN A 88 -19.29 -4.83 -2.78
C GLN A 88 -19.31 -5.88 -3.88
N ALA A 89 -20.34 -5.78 -4.72
CA ALA A 89 -20.41 -6.55 -5.97
C ALA A 89 -19.34 -6.03 -6.94
N ALA A 90 -18.64 -6.93 -7.59
CA ALA A 90 -17.66 -6.64 -8.61
C ALA A 90 -17.70 -7.70 -9.71
N LYS A 91 -16.99 -7.45 -10.81
CA LYS A 91 -16.81 -8.42 -11.87
C LYS A 91 -15.37 -8.90 -11.92
N LEU A 92 -15.21 -10.21 -12.07
CA LEU A 92 -13.95 -10.84 -12.41
C LEU A 92 -13.92 -11.04 -13.93
N TYR A 93 -12.92 -10.44 -14.56
CA TYR A 93 -12.73 -10.49 -16.01
C TYR A 93 -11.62 -11.46 -16.36
N THR A 94 -11.90 -12.47 -17.17
CA THR A 94 -10.91 -13.40 -17.69
C THR A 94 -10.63 -13.07 -19.15
N PHE A 95 -9.39 -12.79 -19.50
CA PHE A 95 -8.99 -12.38 -20.85
C PHE A 95 -7.55 -12.77 -21.19
N LYS A 96 -7.22 -12.75 -22.48
CA LYS A 96 -5.83 -12.80 -22.98
C LYS A 96 -5.32 -11.40 -23.29
N TYR A 97 -4.03 -11.15 -23.08
CA TYR A 97 -3.41 -9.86 -23.43
C TYR A 97 -3.40 -9.60 -24.93
N SER A 98 -3.15 -10.63 -25.73
CA SER A 98 -3.23 -10.63 -27.22
C SER A 98 -3.66 -12.01 -27.71
N ALA A 99 -3.96 -12.13 -29.00
CA ALA A 99 -4.34 -13.41 -29.61
C ALA A 99 -3.24 -14.48 -29.44
N ASP A 100 -1.98 -14.08 -29.60
CA ASP A 100 -0.81 -14.97 -29.53
C ASP A 100 -0.33 -15.23 -28.10
N PHE A 101 -0.86 -14.51 -27.10
CA PHE A 101 -0.46 -14.77 -25.72
C PHE A 101 -0.97 -16.14 -25.26
N PRO A 102 -0.14 -16.98 -24.64
CA PRO A 102 -0.41 -18.42 -24.56
C PRO A 102 -1.57 -18.80 -23.63
N PHE A 103 -1.94 -17.94 -22.66
CA PHE A 103 -2.99 -18.23 -21.68
C PHE A 103 -3.72 -16.96 -21.22
N ALA A 104 -4.87 -17.13 -20.59
CA ALA A 104 -5.64 -16.03 -20.04
C ALA A 104 -5.25 -15.72 -18.58
N ILE A 105 -5.47 -14.49 -18.16
CA ILE A 105 -5.44 -14.06 -16.75
C ILE A 105 -6.84 -13.68 -16.28
N ALA A 106 -7.03 -13.60 -14.95
CA ALA A 106 -8.27 -13.11 -14.37
C ALA A 106 -7.97 -11.93 -13.42
N THR A 107 -8.77 -10.86 -13.49
CA THR A 107 -8.64 -9.68 -12.65
C THR A 107 -9.96 -8.96 -12.43
N THR A 108 -10.13 -8.31 -11.30
CA THR A 108 -11.23 -7.36 -11.04
C THR A 108 -10.88 -5.94 -11.49
N ARG A 109 -9.62 -5.68 -11.83
CA ARG A 109 -9.10 -4.34 -12.14
C ARG A 109 -8.36 -4.32 -13.49
N PRO A 110 -9.07 -4.49 -14.62
CA PRO A 110 -8.43 -4.51 -15.95
C PRO A 110 -7.69 -3.21 -16.30
N GLU A 111 -8.07 -2.08 -15.73
CA GLU A 111 -7.41 -0.79 -15.93
C GLU A 111 -5.96 -0.77 -15.40
N THR A 112 -5.67 -1.48 -14.32
CA THR A 112 -4.29 -1.54 -13.79
C THR A 112 -3.38 -2.35 -14.69
N LYS A 113 -3.93 -3.29 -15.49
CA LYS A 113 -3.17 -4.17 -16.37
C LYS A 113 -2.47 -3.43 -17.52
N LEU A 114 -2.80 -2.15 -17.73
CA LEU A 114 -2.03 -1.25 -18.60
C LEU A 114 -0.58 -1.01 -18.09
N GLY A 115 -0.30 -1.31 -16.83
CA GLY A 115 1.01 -1.22 -16.19
C GLY A 115 1.63 -2.57 -15.84
N ASP A 116 1.12 -3.67 -16.38
CA ASP A 116 1.68 -4.99 -16.12
C ASP A 116 3.08 -5.13 -16.73
N THR A 117 3.98 -5.72 -15.97
CA THR A 117 5.37 -5.98 -16.37
C THR A 117 5.75 -7.45 -16.29
N ALA A 118 4.88 -8.26 -15.72
CA ALA A 118 5.02 -9.72 -15.71
C ALA A 118 3.66 -10.42 -15.58
N VAL A 119 3.69 -11.74 -15.76
CA VAL A 119 2.61 -12.63 -15.31
C VAL A 119 3.22 -13.65 -14.36
N ALA A 120 2.71 -13.72 -13.14
CA ALA A 120 3.15 -14.67 -12.13
C ALA A 120 2.32 -15.94 -12.19
N VAL A 121 2.98 -17.09 -12.04
CA VAL A 121 2.38 -18.41 -11.99
C VAL A 121 2.96 -19.22 -10.83
N ASN A 122 2.18 -20.11 -10.25
CA ASN A 122 2.69 -20.96 -9.19
C ASN A 122 3.66 -22.02 -9.76
N PRO A 123 4.87 -22.19 -9.18
CA PRO A 123 5.85 -23.18 -9.69
C PRO A 123 5.36 -24.63 -9.63
N LYS A 124 4.32 -24.94 -8.85
CA LYS A 124 3.68 -26.26 -8.79
C LYS A 124 2.60 -26.45 -9.88
N ASP A 125 2.22 -25.39 -10.59
CA ASP A 125 1.23 -25.46 -11.65
C ASP A 125 1.86 -25.91 -12.97
N LEU A 126 1.65 -27.17 -13.32
CA LEU A 126 2.24 -27.78 -14.52
C LEU A 126 1.74 -27.16 -15.84
N ARG A 127 0.54 -26.51 -15.81
CA ARG A 127 -0.02 -25.86 -17.00
C ARG A 127 0.88 -24.76 -17.55
N TYR A 128 1.57 -24.06 -16.66
CA TYR A 128 2.37 -22.89 -16.99
C TYR A 128 3.88 -23.08 -16.89
N LYS A 129 4.36 -24.21 -16.36
CA LYS A 129 5.78 -24.49 -16.11
C LYS A 129 6.67 -24.22 -17.33
N LYS A 130 6.23 -24.57 -18.54
CA LYS A 130 7.00 -24.40 -19.80
C LYS A 130 7.15 -22.95 -20.24
N TYR A 131 6.40 -22.02 -19.64
CA TYR A 131 6.43 -20.60 -19.96
C TYR A 131 7.30 -19.79 -19.00
N VAL A 132 7.61 -20.30 -17.81
CA VAL A 132 8.43 -19.58 -16.83
C VAL A 132 9.77 -19.17 -17.43
N GLY A 133 10.13 -17.90 -17.26
CA GLY A 133 11.33 -17.27 -17.80
C GLY A 133 11.16 -16.73 -19.23
N LYS A 134 10.09 -17.05 -19.94
CA LYS A 134 9.80 -16.47 -21.28
C LYS A 134 9.30 -15.05 -21.16
N GLU A 135 9.53 -14.26 -22.19
CA GLU A 135 9.12 -12.87 -22.33
C GLU A 135 8.23 -12.73 -23.57
N PHE A 136 7.26 -11.83 -23.49
CA PHE A 136 6.28 -11.60 -24.54
C PHE A 136 6.02 -10.10 -24.71
N ASP A 137 6.11 -9.63 -25.96
CA ASP A 137 5.64 -8.31 -26.34
C ASP A 137 4.20 -8.41 -26.82
N VAL A 138 3.31 -7.66 -26.20
CA VAL A 138 1.86 -7.72 -26.48
C VAL A 138 1.26 -6.33 -26.68
N ASP A 139 0.23 -6.24 -27.49
CA ASP A 139 -0.66 -5.07 -27.57
C ASP A 139 -1.90 -5.32 -26.71
N PHE A 140 -1.88 -4.84 -25.48
CA PHE A 140 -3.01 -4.92 -24.58
C PHE A 140 -3.90 -3.69 -24.73
N ALA A 141 -5.04 -3.89 -25.36
CA ALA A 141 -6.05 -2.86 -25.61
C ALA A 141 -5.47 -1.56 -26.23
N GLY A 142 -4.42 -1.66 -27.08
CA GLY A 142 -3.76 -0.56 -27.76
C GLY A 142 -2.62 0.07 -26.95
N VAL A 143 -2.15 -0.61 -25.91
CA VAL A 143 -0.93 -0.24 -25.16
C VAL A 143 0.06 -1.39 -25.28
N SER A 144 1.27 -1.11 -25.74
CA SER A 144 2.33 -2.10 -25.85
C SER A 144 2.90 -2.42 -24.46
N LEU A 145 2.94 -3.69 -24.10
CA LEU A 145 3.49 -4.19 -22.84
C LEU A 145 4.57 -5.22 -23.14
N HIS A 146 5.61 -5.23 -22.32
CA HIS A 146 6.64 -6.27 -22.28
C HIS A 146 6.41 -7.09 -21.00
N LEU A 147 6.03 -8.36 -21.15
CA LEU A 147 5.62 -9.23 -20.05
C LEU A 147 6.58 -10.39 -19.87
N LYS A 148 7.15 -10.52 -18.68
CA LYS A 148 7.96 -11.68 -18.29
C LYS A 148 7.12 -12.67 -17.49
N ILE A 149 7.22 -13.97 -17.79
CA ILE A 149 6.57 -15.00 -16.99
C ILE A 149 7.47 -15.36 -15.82
N ILE A 150 6.99 -15.13 -14.61
CA ILE A 150 7.73 -15.40 -13.36
C ILE A 150 7.05 -16.48 -12.53
N ALA A 151 7.85 -17.18 -11.72
CA ALA A 151 7.34 -18.17 -10.77
C ALA A 151 7.24 -17.56 -9.37
N ASP A 152 6.06 -17.60 -8.77
CA ASP A 152 5.86 -17.19 -7.37
C ASP A 152 4.91 -18.14 -6.64
N ARG A 153 5.30 -18.56 -5.42
CA ARG A 153 4.53 -19.50 -4.60
C ARG A 153 3.25 -18.87 -4.01
N GLY A 154 3.17 -17.55 -3.96
CA GLY A 154 2.02 -16.80 -3.46
C GLY A 154 0.83 -16.81 -4.44
N VAL A 155 1.02 -17.24 -5.69
CA VAL A 155 -0.08 -17.35 -6.66
C VAL A 155 -0.97 -18.53 -6.32
N ASP A 156 -2.27 -18.28 -6.13
CA ASP A 156 -3.27 -19.33 -5.89
C ASP A 156 -3.63 -20.02 -7.23
N ILE A 157 -3.31 -21.29 -7.33
CA ILE A 157 -3.56 -22.14 -8.51
C ILE A 157 -5.06 -22.26 -8.85
N LYS A 158 -5.92 -22.11 -7.83
CA LYS A 158 -7.37 -22.33 -7.94
C LYS A 158 -8.15 -21.03 -8.23
N PHE A 159 -7.54 -19.86 -7.98
CA PHE A 159 -8.21 -18.59 -8.20
C PHE A 159 -8.11 -18.16 -9.66
N GLY A 160 -9.27 -17.86 -10.27
CA GLY A 160 -9.36 -17.47 -11.68
C GLY A 160 -8.71 -18.49 -12.61
N THR A 161 -7.70 -18.08 -13.35
CA THR A 161 -6.93 -18.97 -14.25
C THR A 161 -5.73 -19.63 -13.57
N GLY A 162 -5.35 -19.21 -12.37
CA GLY A 162 -4.08 -19.58 -11.72
C GLY A 162 -2.87 -18.82 -12.25
N ALA A 163 -3.10 -17.82 -13.11
CA ALA A 163 -2.09 -16.89 -13.63
C ALA A 163 -2.47 -15.46 -13.24
N LEU A 164 -1.55 -14.74 -12.61
CA LEU A 164 -1.75 -13.38 -12.06
C LEU A 164 -0.97 -12.37 -12.91
N GLY A 165 -1.66 -11.37 -13.48
CA GLY A 165 -1.01 -10.21 -14.09
C GLY A 165 -0.38 -9.34 -13.01
N VAL A 166 0.92 -9.11 -13.08
CA VAL A 166 1.71 -8.38 -12.08
C VAL A 166 1.78 -6.91 -12.44
N THR A 167 1.10 -6.08 -11.63
CA THR A 167 1.09 -4.61 -11.75
C THR A 167 1.82 -3.97 -10.57
N PRO A 168 3.15 -3.85 -10.59
CA PRO A 168 3.94 -3.50 -9.41
C PRO A 168 3.61 -2.15 -8.77
N ALA A 169 3.10 -1.21 -9.57
CA ALA A 169 2.75 0.12 -9.07
C ALA A 169 1.41 0.16 -8.31
N HIS A 170 0.54 -0.85 -8.45
CA HIS A 170 -0.84 -0.79 -7.97
C HIS A 170 -1.27 -1.98 -7.10
N SER A 171 -0.28 -2.73 -6.58
CA SER A 171 -0.49 -3.84 -5.65
C SER A 171 0.76 -4.03 -4.79
N PHE A 172 0.59 -4.17 -3.48
CA PHE A 172 1.69 -4.45 -2.55
C PHE A 172 2.40 -5.77 -2.87
N VAL A 173 1.62 -6.81 -3.13
CA VAL A 173 2.14 -8.15 -3.44
C VAL A 173 2.91 -8.12 -4.76
N ASP A 174 2.37 -7.45 -5.77
CA ASP A 174 3.01 -7.34 -7.08
C ASP A 174 4.29 -6.50 -7.00
N TYR A 175 4.33 -5.48 -6.12
CA TYR A 175 5.54 -4.70 -5.85
C TYR A 175 6.66 -5.56 -5.28
N GLU A 176 6.36 -6.42 -4.31
CA GLU A 176 7.34 -7.35 -3.73
C GLU A 176 7.86 -8.34 -4.79
N MET A 177 6.96 -8.87 -5.62
CA MET A 177 7.34 -9.72 -6.76
C MET A 177 8.26 -8.97 -7.73
N ALA A 178 7.98 -7.70 -8.00
CA ALA A 178 8.79 -6.87 -8.88
C ALA A 178 10.19 -6.60 -8.32
N VAL A 179 10.29 -6.24 -7.05
CA VAL A 179 11.60 -6.03 -6.37
C VAL A 179 12.44 -7.31 -6.44
N LYS A 180 11.85 -8.46 -6.09
CA LYS A 180 12.51 -9.78 -6.11
C LYS A 180 13.01 -10.18 -7.51
N ASN A 181 12.22 -9.87 -8.55
CA ASN A 181 12.51 -10.25 -9.92
C ASN A 181 13.11 -9.12 -10.77
N LYS A 182 13.41 -7.96 -10.16
CA LYS A 182 13.96 -6.76 -10.83
C LYS A 182 13.10 -6.29 -12.01
N LEU A 183 11.77 -6.32 -11.84
CA LEU A 183 10.82 -5.88 -12.87
C LEU A 183 10.67 -4.36 -12.87
N PRO A 184 10.34 -3.74 -14.01
CA PRO A 184 9.97 -2.32 -14.06
C PRO A 184 8.71 -2.04 -13.23
N ILE A 185 8.62 -0.82 -12.67
CA ILE A 185 7.45 -0.34 -11.93
C ILE A 185 6.81 0.79 -12.74
N ILE A 186 5.67 0.51 -13.36
CA ILE A 186 4.98 1.44 -14.27
C ILE A 186 3.71 1.96 -13.58
N LYS A 187 3.74 3.24 -13.15
CA LYS A 187 2.60 3.90 -12.52
C LYS A 187 1.60 4.34 -13.59
N VAL A 188 0.45 3.67 -13.67
CA VAL A 188 -0.63 3.97 -14.63
C VAL A 188 -1.83 4.69 -14.01
N ILE A 189 -1.92 4.77 -12.68
CA ILE A 189 -2.89 5.60 -11.96
C ILE A 189 -2.15 6.67 -11.18
N GLY A 190 -2.54 7.92 -11.34
CA GLY A 190 -1.95 9.08 -10.69
C GLY A 190 -2.46 9.31 -9.26
N GLU A 191 -1.93 10.34 -8.61
CA GLU A 191 -2.33 10.74 -7.26
C GLU A 191 -3.76 11.30 -7.23
N ASP A 192 -4.23 11.82 -8.36
CA ASP A 192 -5.60 12.31 -8.57
C ASP A 192 -6.61 11.17 -8.89
N GLY A 193 -6.18 9.91 -8.88
CA GLY A 193 -7.01 8.75 -9.22
C GLY A 193 -7.32 8.62 -10.71
N LYS A 194 -6.64 9.37 -11.57
CA LYS A 194 -6.79 9.27 -13.02
C LYS A 194 -5.69 8.47 -13.67
N ILE A 195 -5.99 7.96 -14.85
CA ILE A 195 -5.02 7.24 -15.67
C ILE A 195 -3.93 8.21 -16.16
N THR A 196 -2.66 7.81 -15.99
CA THR A 196 -1.50 8.61 -16.39
C THR A 196 -1.22 8.53 -17.90
N ASP A 197 -0.35 9.39 -18.39
CA ASP A 197 0.14 9.43 -19.79
C ASP A 197 0.85 8.12 -20.21
N LYS A 198 1.35 7.32 -19.26
CA LYS A 198 1.95 6.00 -19.51
C LYS A 198 0.98 5.04 -20.20
N ALA A 199 -0.32 5.20 -19.97
CA ALA A 199 -1.39 4.40 -20.57
C ALA A 199 -1.93 4.99 -21.89
N LYS A 200 -1.21 5.94 -22.52
CA LYS A 200 -1.48 6.48 -23.86
C LYS A 200 -2.91 6.98 -24.03
N LYS A 201 -3.71 6.34 -24.89
CA LYS A 201 -5.09 6.73 -25.22
C LYS A 201 -6.08 6.76 -24.05
N TYR A 202 -5.70 6.19 -22.91
CA TYR A 202 -6.50 6.19 -21.67
C TYR A 202 -6.14 7.34 -20.72
N ALA A 203 -5.09 8.10 -21.01
CA ALA A 203 -4.61 9.20 -20.17
C ALA A 203 -5.74 10.21 -19.84
N GLY A 204 -5.79 10.63 -18.57
CA GLY A 204 -6.77 11.59 -18.05
C GLY A 204 -8.16 11.00 -17.73
N MET A 205 -8.43 9.75 -18.10
CA MET A 205 -9.68 9.08 -17.75
C MET A 205 -9.72 8.72 -16.27
N THR A 206 -10.90 8.65 -15.71
CA THR A 206 -11.11 7.99 -14.42
C THR A 206 -10.86 6.48 -14.54
N VAL A 207 -10.59 5.83 -13.41
CA VAL A 207 -10.41 4.36 -13.33
C VAL A 207 -11.58 3.61 -13.94
N LEU A 208 -12.82 4.05 -13.68
CA LEU A 208 -14.02 3.40 -14.18
C LEU A 208 -14.21 3.56 -15.70
N GLU A 209 -14.03 4.77 -16.22
CA GLU A 209 -14.08 5.03 -17.68
C GLU A 209 -13.05 4.21 -18.44
N ALA A 210 -11.82 4.13 -17.91
CA ALA A 210 -10.74 3.34 -18.50
C ALA A 210 -11.11 1.85 -18.50
N ARG A 211 -11.63 1.33 -17.39
CA ARG A 211 -12.09 -0.06 -17.25
C ARG A 211 -13.12 -0.42 -18.30
N GLU A 212 -14.18 0.39 -18.45
CA GLU A 212 -15.23 0.16 -19.43
C GLU A 212 -14.69 0.16 -20.86
N LYS A 213 -13.83 1.11 -21.21
CA LYS A 213 -13.21 1.18 -22.54
C LYS A 213 -12.29 0.00 -22.82
N ILE A 214 -11.49 -0.45 -21.84
CA ILE A 214 -10.61 -1.62 -21.98
C ILE A 214 -11.45 -2.87 -22.22
N ILE A 215 -12.48 -3.10 -21.42
CA ILE A 215 -13.37 -4.26 -21.59
C ILE A 215 -14.07 -4.21 -22.95
N GLY A 216 -14.54 -3.05 -23.38
CA GLY A 216 -15.11 -2.86 -24.71
C GLY A 216 -14.12 -3.20 -25.84
N GLU A 217 -12.87 -2.80 -25.70
CA GLU A 217 -11.80 -3.12 -26.66
C GLU A 217 -11.47 -4.61 -26.69
N LEU A 218 -11.38 -5.26 -25.52
CA LEU A 218 -11.15 -6.70 -25.41
C LEU A 218 -12.28 -7.53 -26.03
N LYS A 219 -13.53 -7.10 -25.84
CA LYS A 219 -14.71 -7.70 -26.49
C LYS A 219 -14.61 -7.60 -28.01
N LYS A 220 -14.32 -6.41 -28.55
CA LYS A 220 -14.19 -6.19 -29.99
C LYS A 220 -13.09 -7.04 -30.62
N ARG A 221 -12.00 -7.27 -29.89
CA ARG A 221 -10.87 -8.10 -30.35
C ARG A 221 -11.06 -9.61 -30.10
N GLY A 222 -12.15 -10.03 -29.47
CA GLY A 222 -12.39 -11.44 -29.10
C GLY A 222 -11.42 -11.96 -28.03
N LEU A 223 -10.81 -11.08 -27.24
CA LEU A 223 -9.83 -11.42 -26.20
C LEU A 223 -10.47 -11.65 -24.82
N LEU A 224 -11.65 -11.08 -24.57
CA LEU A 224 -12.39 -11.31 -23.33
C LEU A 224 -13.09 -12.68 -23.41
N GLN A 225 -12.74 -13.58 -22.48
CA GLN A 225 -13.23 -14.95 -22.45
C GLN A 225 -14.41 -15.14 -21.49
N LYS A 226 -14.40 -14.46 -20.36
CA LYS A 226 -15.42 -14.63 -19.30
C LYS A 226 -15.58 -13.38 -18.46
N GLU A 227 -16.83 -13.14 -18.02
CA GLU A 227 -17.18 -12.15 -16.99
C GLU A 227 -17.97 -12.88 -15.90
N GLU A 228 -17.58 -12.74 -14.65
CA GLU A 228 -18.22 -13.39 -13.50
C GLU A 228 -18.54 -12.35 -12.44
N ASP A 229 -19.73 -12.40 -11.88
CA ASP A 229 -20.07 -11.58 -10.73
C ASP A 229 -19.44 -12.20 -9.48
N ILE A 230 -18.73 -11.39 -8.72
CA ILE A 230 -18.09 -11.78 -7.47
C ILE A 230 -18.36 -10.74 -6.39
N LYS A 231 -18.21 -11.14 -5.15
CA LYS A 231 -18.13 -10.23 -4.01
C LYS A 231 -16.67 -10.05 -3.63
N HIS A 232 -16.26 -8.84 -3.42
CA HIS A 232 -14.93 -8.56 -2.89
C HIS A 232 -14.95 -7.39 -1.91
N ASN A 233 -13.95 -7.32 -1.06
CA ASN A 233 -13.78 -6.23 -0.12
C ASN A 233 -13.02 -5.09 -0.80
N LEU A 234 -13.69 -3.95 -0.99
CA LEU A 234 -13.08 -2.73 -1.46
C LEU A 234 -12.43 -2.00 -0.29
N SER A 235 -11.15 -1.67 -0.43
CA SER A 235 -10.43 -0.80 0.50
C SER A 235 -10.89 0.65 0.30
N VAL A 236 -11.34 1.30 1.37
CA VAL A 236 -11.82 2.70 1.34
C VAL A 236 -11.15 3.54 2.43
N CYS A 237 -11.01 4.82 2.16
CA CYS A 237 -10.48 5.79 3.10
C CYS A 237 -11.47 6.02 4.26
N TYR A 238 -11.03 5.86 5.51
CA TYR A 238 -11.86 6.06 6.70
C TYR A 238 -12.42 7.49 6.82
N ARG A 239 -11.73 8.49 6.25
CA ARG A 239 -12.12 9.91 6.31
C ARG A 239 -13.21 10.29 5.33
N CYS A 240 -13.15 9.79 4.09
CA CYS A 240 -14.05 10.25 3.02
C CYS A 240 -14.78 9.11 2.27
N GLY A 241 -14.47 7.84 2.57
CA GLY A 241 -15.10 6.69 1.92
C GLY A 241 -14.66 6.44 0.47
N THR A 242 -13.73 7.23 -0.07
CA THR A 242 -13.21 7.03 -1.43
C THR A 242 -12.36 5.77 -1.50
N ALA A 243 -12.43 5.05 -2.61
CA ALA A 243 -11.60 3.86 -2.87
C ALA A 243 -10.11 4.21 -2.76
N VAL A 244 -9.37 3.37 -2.04
CA VAL A 244 -7.92 3.52 -1.86
C VAL A 244 -7.20 3.00 -3.09
N GLU A 245 -6.23 3.77 -3.57
CA GLU A 245 -5.34 3.37 -4.65
C GLU A 245 -3.94 3.05 -4.11
N PRO A 246 -3.47 1.80 -4.20
CA PRO A 246 -2.07 1.52 -3.97
C PRO A 246 -1.22 2.20 -5.05
N ILE A 247 -0.31 3.09 -4.66
CA ILE A 247 0.58 3.78 -5.60
C ILE A 247 2.01 3.90 -5.04
N PRO A 248 3.05 3.89 -5.89
CA PRO A 248 4.40 4.21 -5.47
C PRO A 248 4.48 5.67 -5.02
N SER A 249 4.98 5.89 -3.83
CA SER A 249 5.20 7.22 -3.28
C SER A 249 6.51 7.27 -2.50
N LYS A 250 7.19 8.41 -2.55
CA LYS A 250 8.42 8.63 -1.81
C LYS A 250 8.08 9.00 -0.36
N GLN A 251 8.35 8.07 0.55
CA GLN A 251 8.00 8.17 1.96
C GLN A 251 9.25 8.05 2.85
N TRP A 252 9.09 8.42 4.13
CA TRP A 252 10.07 8.19 5.15
C TRP A 252 9.85 6.81 5.79
N PHE A 253 10.93 6.06 5.94
CA PHE A 253 10.92 4.74 6.54
C PHE A 253 11.99 4.61 7.61
N VAL A 254 11.74 3.72 8.57
CA VAL A 254 12.72 3.28 9.56
C VAL A 254 13.20 1.88 9.18
N ALA A 255 14.52 1.70 9.07
CA ALA A 255 15.16 0.42 8.77
C ALA A 255 15.15 -0.48 10.01
N VAL A 256 13.99 -1.02 10.38
CA VAL A 256 13.77 -1.78 11.63
C VAL A 256 14.57 -3.08 11.70
N ASP A 257 15.00 -3.64 10.58
CA ASP A 257 15.80 -4.86 10.47
C ASP A 257 17.31 -4.57 10.39
N LYS A 258 17.73 -3.30 10.28
CA LYS A 258 19.16 -2.93 10.26
C LYS A 258 19.80 -3.17 11.62
N LYS A 259 20.87 -3.95 11.66
CA LYS A 259 21.64 -4.20 12.87
C LYS A 259 22.51 -2.99 13.23
N ILE A 260 22.45 -2.58 14.48
CA ILE A 260 23.22 -1.47 15.04
C ILE A 260 23.89 -1.87 16.35
N THR A 261 24.93 -1.15 16.71
CA THR A 261 25.56 -1.23 18.03
C THR A 261 25.57 0.16 18.64
N ILE A 262 24.95 0.32 19.79
CA ILE A 262 24.96 1.57 20.55
C ILE A 262 25.92 1.41 21.72
N PRO A 263 27.04 2.17 21.77
CA PRO A 263 28.00 2.11 22.87
C PRO A 263 27.32 2.33 24.22
N GLY A 264 27.65 1.47 25.20
CA GLY A 264 27.06 1.53 26.55
C GLY A 264 25.65 0.99 26.69
N ASN A 265 24.96 0.66 25.57
CA ASN A 265 23.63 0.10 25.63
C ASN A 265 23.68 -1.44 25.70
N LYS A 266 22.96 -2.01 26.69
CA LYS A 266 22.95 -3.47 26.90
C LYS A 266 22.17 -4.25 25.84
N TYR A 267 21.18 -3.63 25.20
CA TYR A 267 20.29 -4.28 24.23
C TYR A 267 20.85 -4.24 22.81
N PHE A 268 21.42 -3.09 22.39
CA PHE A 268 21.89 -2.88 21.04
C PHE A 268 23.36 -3.22 20.85
N LYS A 269 23.65 -4.54 20.82
CA LYS A 269 24.97 -5.09 20.49
C LYS A 269 24.81 -5.94 19.22
N ASN A 270 24.97 -5.33 18.05
CA ASN A 270 24.74 -5.93 16.74
C ASN A 270 23.32 -6.51 16.59
N LYS A 271 22.31 -5.79 17.08
CA LYS A 271 20.89 -6.14 17.00
C LYS A 271 20.10 -5.06 16.29
N SER A 272 19.01 -5.46 15.63
CA SER A 272 18.07 -4.53 15.03
C SER A 272 17.00 -4.05 16.02
N LEU A 273 16.30 -2.97 15.69
CA LEU A 273 15.18 -2.47 16.49
C LEU A 273 14.11 -3.56 16.68
N LYS A 274 13.81 -4.30 15.62
CA LYS A 274 12.83 -5.40 15.65
C LYS A 274 13.29 -6.55 16.54
N GLU A 275 14.56 -6.97 16.44
CA GLU A 275 15.09 -8.04 17.30
C GLU A 275 15.03 -7.65 18.78
N VAL A 276 15.37 -6.41 19.12
CA VAL A 276 15.30 -5.93 20.52
C VAL A 276 13.86 -5.85 21.00
N ALA A 277 12.93 -5.29 20.19
CA ALA A 277 11.53 -5.21 20.55
C ALA A 277 10.91 -6.59 20.85
N LEU A 278 11.22 -7.58 20.03
CA LEU A 278 10.76 -8.97 20.26
C LEU A 278 11.41 -9.61 21.49
N GLU A 279 12.71 -9.32 21.71
CA GLU A 279 13.46 -9.90 22.82
C GLU A 279 12.96 -9.45 24.19
N VAL A 280 12.67 -8.14 24.35
CA VAL A 280 12.20 -7.60 25.63
C VAL A 280 10.83 -8.15 26.04
N VAL A 281 9.96 -8.43 25.07
CA VAL A 281 8.67 -9.11 25.32
C VAL A 281 8.91 -10.57 25.69
N LYS A 282 9.70 -11.30 24.91
CA LYS A 282 10.01 -12.71 25.18
C LYS A 282 10.69 -12.94 26.53
N LYS A 283 11.48 -11.99 27.01
CA LYS A 283 12.13 -12.02 28.33
C LYS A 283 11.21 -11.57 29.46
N GLY A 284 10.00 -11.12 29.18
CA GLY A 284 9.07 -10.58 30.17
C GLY A 284 9.47 -9.21 30.76
N GLU A 285 10.44 -8.51 30.13
CA GLU A 285 10.81 -7.15 30.52
C GLU A 285 9.69 -6.13 30.15
N ILE A 286 8.92 -6.46 29.10
CA ILE A 286 7.67 -5.78 28.73
C ILE A 286 6.57 -6.85 28.70
N LYS A 287 5.49 -6.61 29.46
CA LYS A 287 4.30 -7.49 29.49
C LYS A 287 3.17 -6.86 28.69
N ILE A 288 2.54 -7.64 27.84
CA ILE A 288 1.36 -7.25 27.08
C ILE A 288 0.12 -7.73 27.85
N ILE A 289 -0.80 -6.82 28.17
CA ILE A 289 -2.01 -7.15 28.90
C ILE A 289 -3.22 -6.80 28.04
N PRO A 290 -4.16 -7.74 27.86
CA PRO A 290 -4.13 -9.15 28.30
C PRO A 290 -3.19 -10.03 27.44
N GLU A 291 -2.69 -11.10 28.02
CA GLU A 291 -1.71 -12.06 27.43
C GLU A 291 -2.11 -12.61 26.05
N LYS A 292 -3.43 -12.64 25.74
CA LYS A 292 -3.90 -13.11 24.42
C LYS A 292 -3.33 -12.31 23.24
N PHE A 293 -2.87 -11.07 23.46
CA PHE A 293 -2.23 -10.23 22.46
C PHE A 293 -0.71 -10.36 22.42
N GLU A 294 -0.11 -11.19 23.26
CA GLU A 294 1.34 -11.45 23.26
C GLU A 294 1.80 -12.35 22.09
N LYS A 295 0.82 -13.05 21.47
CA LYS A 295 1.04 -13.94 20.33
C LYS A 295 0.95 -13.20 18.99
N ILE A 296 1.82 -12.24 18.77
CA ILE A 296 1.94 -11.52 17.49
C ILE A 296 3.16 -12.05 16.73
#